data_f331d2215fb101b5d734dffe9014c0a6
#
_entry.id   f331d2215fb101b5d734dffe9014c0a6
#
_cell.length_a   1.000
_cell.length_b   1.000
_cell.length_c   1.000
_cell.angle_alpha   90.00
_cell.angle_beta   90.00
_cell.angle_gamma   90.00
#
_symmetry.space_group_name_H-M   'P 1'
#
loop_
_entity.id
_entity.type
_entity.pdbx_description
1 polymer ?
#
loop_
_entity_poly.entity_id
_entity_poly.type
_entity_poly.pdbx_seq_one_letter_code
_entity_poly.pdbx_strand_id
1 'polypeptide(L)'
;MKLRMRQKKQAQDTKQQQKKKKSEAKKQRRAAAENNRAQNGSAYGLNVPGGGAARMFQSPREWRGSTRQVCGLWPFASGATTPYSGAPLGIDLDSNSPVGCDPIAWFVDGIINNPSAFILALPGYGKSTLVRHALLGMNGRGIIPLVPGDLKPDYVDEIEAMGGQVIQLAPGRGHLNVLDPGEISAIADRLPPDIREKLLVDAHTRKLQLLLALISILRKGHVTPNEENILDKALVLLETEHEGVPVVQDLLDVIVSRPQALQDIALDRGDPDRYKDATDALVASLMSLNGQGRFGDMFSKPTSAALRMDRPAVFDVSQIGDIHRDVQAAALLACWTTTFASVEVAHALADAGLGPRRNYFVVLDELWRALRAGAEMVNRIDALTRLNRNEGVGQAMITHTMSDLESLPTETERQAARGFVERSGMVITGALPHAEMEKLRQAVTVSNAEAARLVSWADPGSWSRIAKKRSRSGAPRQAPGVGKFMIKVGGRPGISVAVRLTQVEIEMNNTNKRWGNSDGTVNVASANEVTNSIVDAVSGGTLVPAADGYGYHVNAE
;
A
#
# COMPACT_ATOMS: atom_id res chain seq x y z
N MET A 1 -72.89 32.00 -18.39
CA MET A 1 -71.42 32.35 -18.64
C MET A 1 -70.46 31.48 -17.85
N LYS A 2 -70.65 31.24 -16.60
CA LYS A 2 -69.76 30.41 -15.72
C LYS A 2 -69.61 28.94 -16.16
N LEU A 3 -70.65 28.26 -16.68
CA LEU A 3 -70.58 26.86 -17.12
C LEU A 3 -69.70 26.66 -18.37
N ARG A 4 -69.77 27.56 -19.33
CA ARG A 4 -68.96 27.54 -20.56
C ARG A 4 -67.44 27.79 -20.25
N MET A 5 -67.12 28.56 -19.21
CA MET A 5 -65.73 28.77 -18.80
C MET A 5 -65.16 27.51 -18.09
N ARG A 6 -65.94 26.80 -17.27
CA ARG A 6 -65.53 25.54 -16.67
C ARG A 6 -65.26 24.46 -17.70
N GLN A 7 -66.12 24.32 -18.70
CA GLN A 7 -65.94 23.34 -19.79
C GLN A 7 -64.68 23.66 -20.66
N LYS A 8 -64.40 24.94 -20.93
CA LYS A 8 -63.15 25.32 -21.63
C LYS A 8 -61.92 25.04 -20.81
N LYS A 9 -61.93 25.25 -19.50
CA LYS A 9 -60.81 24.98 -18.60
C LYS A 9 -60.54 23.45 -18.47
N GLN A 10 -61.59 22.63 -18.31
CA GLN A 10 -61.46 21.18 -18.34
C GLN A 10 -60.92 20.64 -19.66
N ALA A 11 -61.35 21.17 -20.80
CA ALA A 11 -60.83 20.77 -22.10
C ALA A 11 -59.37 21.20 -22.33
N GLN A 12 -58.93 22.32 -21.74
CA GLN A 12 -57.52 22.73 -21.73
C GLN A 12 -56.64 21.85 -20.84
N ASP A 13 -57.12 21.53 -19.63
CA ASP A 13 -56.42 20.68 -18.70
C ASP A 13 -56.25 19.24 -19.25
N THR A 14 -57.31 18.71 -19.91
CA THR A 14 -57.28 17.40 -20.58
C THR A 14 -56.27 17.38 -21.74
N LYS A 15 -56.23 18.47 -22.55
CA LYS A 15 -55.23 18.61 -23.63
C LYS A 15 -53.81 18.74 -23.12
N GLN A 16 -53.61 19.43 -22.00
CA GLN A 16 -52.27 19.51 -21.35
C GLN A 16 -51.83 18.18 -20.78
N GLN A 17 -52.72 17.44 -20.10
CA GLN A 17 -52.43 16.09 -19.60
C GLN A 17 -52.13 15.10 -20.72
N GLN A 18 -52.87 15.16 -21.84
CA GLN A 18 -52.56 14.31 -23.00
C GLN A 18 -51.23 14.67 -23.67
N LYS A 19 -50.85 15.97 -23.73
CA LYS A 19 -49.53 16.39 -24.22
C LYS A 19 -48.41 15.92 -23.29
N LYS A 20 -48.58 15.99 -21.95
CA LYS A 20 -47.62 15.46 -20.98
C LYS A 20 -47.45 13.94 -21.11
N LYS A 21 -48.55 13.18 -21.15
CA LYS A 21 -48.51 11.72 -21.35
C LYS A 21 -47.84 11.32 -22.68
N LYS A 22 -48.09 12.05 -23.77
CA LYS A 22 -47.42 11.81 -25.06
C LYS A 22 -45.91 12.14 -25.01
N SER A 23 -45.53 13.18 -24.29
CA SER A 23 -44.13 13.57 -24.09
C SER A 23 -43.37 12.51 -23.23
N GLU A 24 -43.99 12.06 -22.17
CA GLU A 24 -43.43 11.00 -21.28
C GLU A 24 -43.31 9.65 -22.00
N ALA A 25 -44.34 9.23 -22.74
CA ALA A 25 -44.29 8.04 -23.58
C ALA A 25 -43.22 8.10 -24.68
N LYS A 26 -43.00 9.31 -25.27
CA LYS A 26 -41.92 9.52 -26.25
C LYS A 26 -40.54 9.45 -25.59
N LYS A 27 -40.41 9.95 -24.35
CA LYS A 27 -39.16 9.88 -23.56
C LYS A 27 -38.84 8.45 -23.15
N GLN A 28 -39.83 7.69 -22.70
CA GLN A 28 -39.70 6.26 -22.37
C GLN A 28 -39.37 5.41 -23.60
N ARG A 29 -39.99 5.66 -24.75
CA ARG A 29 -39.64 4.96 -26.00
C ARG A 29 -38.24 5.29 -26.50
N ARG A 30 -37.75 6.52 -26.32
CA ARG A 30 -36.35 6.89 -26.62
C ARG A 30 -35.37 6.19 -25.67
N ALA A 31 -35.61 6.19 -24.36
CA ALA A 31 -34.80 5.51 -23.40
C ALA A 31 -34.78 3.97 -23.60
N ALA A 32 -35.92 3.37 -23.94
CA ALA A 32 -36.00 1.96 -24.30
C ALA A 32 -35.28 1.63 -25.61
N ALA A 33 -35.33 2.52 -26.61
CA ALA A 33 -34.59 2.34 -27.86
C ALA A 33 -33.07 2.53 -27.69
N GLU A 34 -32.65 3.46 -26.81
CA GLU A 34 -31.24 3.63 -26.45
C GLU A 34 -30.71 2.41 -25.68
N ASN A 35 -31.48 1.88 -24.73
CA ASN A 35 -31.11 0.68 -23.98
C ASN A 35 -31.02 -0.57 -24.89
N ASN A 36 -31.96 -0.70 -25.83
CA ASN A 36 -31.95 -1.80 -26.80
C ASN A 36 -30.80 -1.68 -27.83
N ARG A 37 -30.40 -0.46 -28.20
CA ARG A 37 -29.19 -0.22 -29.00
C ARG A 37 -27.91 -0.47 -28.24
N ALA A 38 -27.89 -0.18 -26.93
CA ALA A 38 -26.76 -0.48 -26.05
C ALA A 38 -26.55 -1.98 -25.85
N GLN A 39 -27.65 -2.76 -25.77
CA GLN A 39 -27.60 -4.20 -25.51
C GLN A 39 -27.39 -5.07 -26.78
N ASN A 40 -27.92 -4.65 -27.92
CA ASN A 40 -27.95 -5.51 -29.12
C ASN A 40 -26.90 -5.18 -30.19
N GLY A 41 -26.04 -4.18 -29.96
CA GLY A 41 -25.05 -3.78 -30.95
C GLY A 41 -25.68 -3.36 -32.31
N SER A 42 -25.00 -2.53 -33.03
CA SER A 42 -25.34 -2.23 -34.45
C SER A 42 -24.34 -2.94 -35.35
N ALA A 43 -24.58 -2.97 -36.67
CA ALA A 43 -23.59 -3.41 -37.64
C ALA A 43 -22.22 -2.70 -37.54
N TYR A 44 -22.14 -1.64 -36.73
CA TYR A 44 -20.96 -0.82 -36.48
C TYR A 44 -20.41 -0.97 -35.04
N GLY A 45 -20.87 -1.97 -34.26
CA GLY A 45 -20.43 -2.22 -32.89
C GLY A 45 -21.38 -1.70 -31.81
N LEU A 46 -21.01 -1.86 -30.56
CA LEU A 46 -21.76 -1.43 -29.38
C LEU A 46 -21.58 0.08 -29.15
N ASN A 47 -22.67 0.83 -29.09
CA ASN A 47 -22.64 2.26 -28.85
C ASN A 47 -22.70 2.59 -27.35
N VAL A 48 -21.72 2.04 -26.61
CA VAL A 48 -21.54 2.27 -25.15
C VAL A 48 -20.11 2.76 -24.89
N PRO A 49 -19.85 3.50 -23.82
CA PRO A 49 -18.49 3.85 -23.42
C PRO A 49 -17.63 2.57 -23.29
N GLY A 50 -16.58 2.48 -24.09
CA GLY A 50 -15.72 1.29 -24.18
C GLY A 50 -16.17 0.24 -25.21
N GLY A 51 -17.34 0.35 -25.82
CA GLY A 51 -17.87 -0.61 -26.82
C GLY A 51 -17.24 -0.54 -28.20
N GLY A 52 -16.44 0.49 -28.47
CA GLY A 52 -15.79 0.72 -29.77
C GLY A 52 -16.78 0.95 -30.93
N ALA A 53 -16.66 2.04 -31.67
CA ALA A 53 -17.31 2.18 -32.96
C ALA A 53 -16.41 1.51 -34.02
N ALA A 54 -16.74 0.30 -34.44
CA ALA A 54 -16.15 -0.26 -35.64
C ALA A 54 -16.66 0.51 -36.84
N ARG A 55 -15.83 1.38 -37.40
CA ARG A 55 -16.05 1.85 -38.78
C ARG A 55 -15.76 0.64 -39.69
N MET A 56 -16.53 0.54 -40.81
CA MET A 56 -16.36 -0.49 -41.81
C MET A 56 -14.88 -0.88 -41.98
N PHE A 57 -14.51 -2.06 -41.52
CA PHE A 57 -13.27 -2.68 -41.96
C PHE A 57 -13.51 -3.13 -43.39
N GLN A 58 -12.84 -2.50 -44.36
CA GLN A 58 -12.62 -3.20 -45.61
C GLN A 58 -11.94 -4.50 -45.23
N SER A 59 -12.58 -5.64 -45.55
CA SER A 59 -11.96 -6.93 -45.38
C SER A 59 -10.58 -6.87 -46.02
N PRO A 60 -9.49 -7.12 -45.25
CA PRO A 60 -8.17 -7.16 -45.86
C PRO A 60 -8.21 -8.15 -47.01
N ARG A 61 -7.52 -7.84 -48.10
CA ARG A 61 -7.42 -8.76 -49.24
C ARG A 61 -6.94 -10.11 -48.74
N GLU A 62 -7.73 -11.17 -49.03
CA GLU A 62 -7.31 -12.52 -48.70
C GLU A 62 -6.05 -12.86 -49.51
N TRP A 63 -4.97 -13.10 -48.80
CA TRP A 63 -3.73 -13.59 -49.36
C TRP A 63 -3.71 -15.11 -49.16
N ARG A 64 -3.71 -15.85 -50.26
CA ARG A 64 -3.55 -17.32 -50.22
C ARG A 64 -2.12 -17.64 -50.57
N GLY A 65 -1.45 -18.34 -49.69
CA GLY A 65 -0.09 -18.83 -49.87
C GLY A 65 0.08 -20.25 -49.35
N SER A 66 1.03 -20.98 -49.86
CA SER A 66 1.42 -22.27 -49.29
C SER A 66 2.13 -22.02 -47.94
N THR A 67 2.16 -23.01 -47.06
CA THR A 67 2.90 -22.97 -45.80
C THR A 67 4.37 -22.54 -45.95
N ARG A 68 5.01 -22.85 -47.09
CA ARG A 68 6.36 -22.38 -47.43
C ARG A 68 6.43 -20.91 -47.78
N GLN A 69 5.40 -20.33 -48.38
CA GLN A 69 5.35 -18.91 -48.74
C GLN A 69 4.98 -18.04 -47.55
N VAL A 70 4.24 -18.58 -46.56
CA VAL A 70 3.75 -17.87 -45.40
C VAL A 70 4.68 -18.02 -44.18
N CYS A 71 5.56 -19.02 -44.16
CA CYS A 71 6.48 -19.26 -43.03
C CYS A 71 7.44 -18.09 -42.73
N GLY A 72 7.73 -17.23 -43.72
CA GLY A 72 8.49 -16.00 -43.51
C GLY A 72 7.65 -14.79 -43.06
N LEU A 73 6.31 -14.92 -43.05
CA LEU A 73 5.38 -13.88 -42.62
C LEU A 73 4.86 -14.10 -41.20
N TRP A 74 5.23 -15.20 -40.56
CA TRP A 74 4.85 -15.58 -39.22
C TRP A 74 6.04 -15.53 -38.28
N PRO A 75 5.89 -14.96 -37.09
CA PRO A 75 4.81 -14.14 -36.52
C PRO A 75 5.19 -12.66 -36.45
N PHE A 76 4.46 -11.79 -37.11
CA PHE A 76 4.58 -10.35 -36.89
C PHE A 76 3.90 -9.85 -35.59
N ALA A 77 3.38 -10.75 -34.78
CA ALA A 77 2.88 -10.46 -33.45
C ALA A 77 4.02 -10.66 -32.44
N SER A 78 4.75 -9.61 -32.12
CA SER A 78 5.61 -9.57 -30.95
C SER A 78 4.79 -8.99 -29.79
N GLY A 79 4.50 -9.78 -28.79
CA GLY A 79 3.81 -9.36 -27.58
C GLY A 79 3.79 -10.50 -26.57
N ALA A 80 3.69 -10.17 -25.28
CA ALA A 80 3.39 -11.19 -24.27
C ALA A 80 1.94 -11.64 -24.45
N THR A 81 1.71 -12.95 -24.34
CA THR A 81 0.35 -13.47 -24.18
C THR A 81 -0.22 -12.88 -22.89
N THR A 82 -1.41 -12.30 -22.96
CA THR A 82 -2.06 -11.68 -21.81
C THR A 82 -2.60 -12.75 -20.87
N PRO A 83 -2.11 -12.89 -19.63
CA PRO A 83 -2.65 -13.85 -18.68
C PRO A 83 -4.07 -13.44 -18.25
N TYR A 84 -4.96 -14.44 -18.13
CA TYR A 84 -6.32 -14.24 -17.63
C TYR A 84 -6.47 -14.67 -16.17
N SER A 85 -5.47 -15.37 -15.62
CA SER A 85 -5.52 -15.85 -14.24
C SER A 85 -5.24 -14.74 -13.23
N GLY A 86 -5.88 -14.84 -12.09
CA GLY A 86 -5.73 -13.89 -11.00
C GLY A 86 -6.89 -12.89 -10.88
N ALA A 87 -6.69 -11.90 -10.04
CA ALA A 87 -7.63 -10.81 -9.86
C ALA A 87 -7.74 -9.97 -11.14
N PRO A 88 -8.95 -9.56 -11.57
CA PRO A 88 -9.10 -8.66 -12.71
C PRO A 88 -8.34 -7.35 -12.46
N LEU A 89 -7.39 -7.00 -13.32
CA LEU A 89 -6.56 -5.80 -13.13
C LEU A 89 -6.94 -4.67 -14.08
N GLY A 90 -7.21 -5.00 -15.33
CA GLY A 90 -7.50 -3.98 -16.33
C GLY A 90 -7.43 -4.51 -17.75
N ILE A 91 -6.97 -3.68 -18.67
CA ILE A 91 -6.91 -3.97 -20.10
C ILE A 91 -5.48 -3.77 -20.60
N ASP A 92 -4.97 -4.73 -21.35
CA ASP A 92 -3.70 -4.63 -22.06
C ASP A 92 -3.79 -3.51 -23.11
N LEU A 93 -2.81 -2.61 -23.11
CA LEU A 93 -2.77 -1.45 -24.00
C LEU A 93 -2.46 -1.77 -25.46
N ASP A 94 -1.83 -2.92 -25.71
CA ASP A 94 -1.41 -3.34 -27.04
C ASP A 94 -2.48 -4.22 -27.71
N SER A 95 -2.99 -5.23 -26.99
CA SER A 95 -3.98 -6.19 -27.50
C SER A 95 -5.44 -5.81 -27.20
N ASN A 96 -5.67 -4.86 -26.30
CA ASN A 96 -6.99 -4.53 -25.75
C ASN A 96 -7.71 -5.73 -25.09
N SER A 97 -6.95 -6.72 -24.67
CA SER A 97 -7.44 -7.91 -23.96
C SER A 97 -7.53 -7.66 -22.45
N PRO A 98 -8.47 -8.28 -21.72
CA PRO A 98 -8.49 -8.21 -20.27
C PRO A 98 -7.24 -8.88 -19.67
N VAL A 99 -6.74 -8.32 -18.57
CA VAL A 99 -5.59 -8.82 -17.83
C VAL A 99 -6.04 -9.23 -16.44
N GLY A 100 -5.84 -10.50 -16.09
CA GLY A 100 -5.89 -11.00 -14.73
C GLY A 100 -4.47 -11.02 -14.16
N CYS A 101 -4.30 -10.52 -12.96
CA CYS A 101 -2.98 -10.45 -12.32
C CYS A 101 -3.10 -10.43 -10.80
N ASP A 102 -2.58 -11.46 -10.16
CA ASP A 102 -2.13 -11.40 -8.79
C ASP A 102 -0.94 -12.36 -8.60
N PRO A 103 -0.02 -12.06 -7.65
CA PRO A 103 1.18 -12.86 -7.46
C PRO A 103 0.91 -14.30 -7.03
N ILE A 104 -0.16 -14.56 -6.28
CA ILE A 104 -0.50 -15.90 -5.79
C ILE A 104 -1.02 -16.78 -6.95
N ALA A 105 -1.97 -16.26 -7.73
CA ALA A 105 -2.49 -17.02 -8.87
C ALA A 105 -1.39 -17.30 -9.91
N TRP A 106 -0.55 -16.32 -10.23
CA TRP A 106 0.54 -16.49 -11.18
C TRP A 106 1.63 -17.45 -10.67
N PHE A 107 1.84 -17.52 -9.36
CA PHE A 107 2.72 -18.52 -8.77
C PHE A 107 2.12 -19.93 -8.87
N VAL A 108 0.85 -20.11 -8.56
CA VAL A 108 0.14 -21.39 -8.68
C VAL A 108 0.13 -21.90 -10.12
N ASP A 109 -0.06 -20.99 -11.08
CA ASP A 109 -0.05 -21.32 -12.52
C ASP A 109 1.37 -21.49 -13.10
N GLY A 110 2.42 -21.33 -12.29
CA GLY A 110 3.82 -21.48 -12.74
C GLY A 110 4.28 -20.36 -13.67
N ILE A 111 3.60 -19.21 -13.72
CA ILE A 111 3.99 -18.04 -14.51
C ILE A 111 5.19 -17.35 -13.85
N ILE A 112 5.20 -17.30 -12.51
CA ILE A 112 6.28 -16.76 -11.69
C ILE A 112 6.75 -17.81 -10.67
N ASN A 113 8.00 -17.66 -10.18
CA ASN A 113 8.62 -18.60 -9.24
C ASN A 113 8.54 -18.17 -7.78
N ASN A 114 8.05 -16.96 -7.53
CA ASN A 114 7.90 -16.38 -6.18
C ASN A 114 6.62 -15.56 -6.15
N PRO A 115 5.69 -15.78 -5.18
CA PRO A 115 4.42 -15.07 -5.10
C PRO A 115 4.58 -13.62 -4.61
N SER A 116 5.50 -12.88 -5.22
CA SER A 116 5.83 -11.51 -4.84
C SER A 116 5.82 -10.54 -6.01
N ALA A 117 5.37 -9.31 -5.73
CA ALA A 117 5.41 -8.19 -6.65
C ALA A 117 6.28 -7.06 -6.07
N PHE A 118 7.11 -6.45 -6.91
CA PHE A 118 7.77 -5.19 -6.60
C PHE A 118 7.14 -4.08 -7.43
N ILE A 119 6.64 -3.02 -6.76
CA ILE A 119 5.85 -1.96 -7.42
C ILE A 119 6.58 -0.63 -7.30
N LEU A 120 6.83 0.02 -8.43
CA LEU A 120 7.45 1.34 -8.47
C LEU A 120 6.81 2.26 -9.51
N ALA A 121 6.55 3.50 -9.11
CA ALA A 121 6.10 4.58 -9.98
C ALA A 121 6.24 5.92 -9.26
N LEU A 122 6.32 7.00 -10.00
CA LEU A 122 6.29 8.34 -9.44
C LEU A 122 5.03 8.58 -8.59
N PRO A 123 5.08 9.46 -7.58
CA PRO A 123 3.91 9.88 -6.83
C PRO A 123 2.82 10.45 -7.74
N GLY A 124 1.55 10.15 -7.45
CA GLY A 124 0.41 10.66 -8.22
C GLY A 124 0.08 9.86 -9.50
N TYR A 125 0.81 8.81 -9.84
CA TYR A 125 0.53 7.96 -11.01
C TYR A 125 -0.34 6.74 -10.70
N GLY A 126 -0.88 6.62 -9.46
CA GLY A 126 -1.89 5.62 -9.11
C GLY A 126 -1.35 4.33 -8.51
N LYS A 127 -0.16 4.32 -7.86
CA LYS A 127 0.38 3.12 -7.17
C LYS A 127 -0.59 2.55 -6.14
N SER A 128 -0.97 3.37 -5.14
CA SER A 128 -1.89 2.92 -4.08
C SER A 128 -3.24 2.47 -4.67
N THR A 129 -3.71 3.14 -5.74
CA THR A 129 -4.92 2.76 -6.46
C THR A 129 -4.79 1.38 -7.14
N LEU A 130 -3.66 1.11 -7.79
CA LEU A 130 -3.36 -0.21 -8.37
C LEU A 130 -3.40 -1.31 -7.30
N VAL A 131 -2.71 -1.06 -6.17
CA VAL A 131 -2.62 -2.03 -5.09
C VAL A 131 -4.00 -2.29 -4.49
N ARG A 132 -4.75 -1.25 -4.16
CA ARG A 132 -6.12 -1.37 -3.65
C ARG A 132 -7.01 -2.17 -4.59
N HIS A 133 -7.03 -1.83 -5.87
CA HIS A 133 -7.78 -2.58 -6.87
C HIS A 133 -7.40 -4.08 -6.89
N ALA A 134 -6.11 -4.38 -6.81
CA ALA A 134 -5.63 -5.76 -6.72
C ALA A 134 -6.07 -6.45 -5.42
N LEU A 135 -6.01 -5.77 -4.26
CA LEU A 135 -6.44 -6.30 -2.97
C LEU A 135 -7.93 -6.64 -2.96
N LEU A 136 -8.77 -5.75 -3.50
CA LEU A 136 -10.20 -6.00 -3.63
C LEU A 136 -10.48 -7.25 -4.48
N GLY A 137 -9.81 -7.36 -5.62
CA GLY A 137 -9.93 -8.52 -6.50
C GLY A 137 -9.43 -9.82 -5.85
N MET A 138 -8.31 -9.77 -5.12
CA MET A 138 -7.77 -10.91 -4.37
C MET A 138 -8.70 -11.32 -3.21
N ASN A 139 -9.24 -10.36 -2.45
CA ASN A 139 -10.20 -10.64 -1.38
C ASN A 139 -11.46 -11.34 -1.90
N GLY A 140 -11.99 -10.91 -3.06
CA GLY A 140 -13.09 -11.59 -3.74
C GLY A 140 -12.78 -13.02 -4.18
N ARG A 141 -11.51 -13.40 -4.24
CA ARG A 141 -11.03 -14.77 -4.53
C ARG A 141 -10.68 -15.58 -3.28
N GLY A 142 -10.93 -15.03 -2.08
CA GLY A 142 -10.66 -15.69 -0.80
C GLY A 142 -9.23 -15.55 -0.29
N ILE A 143 -8.43 -14.67 -0.88
CA ILE A 143 -7.10 -14.28 -0.37
C ILE A 143 -7.29 -13.14 0.62
N ILE A 144 -6.70 -13.23 1.80
CA ILE A 144 -6.86 -12.22 2.86
C ILE A 144 -5.77 -11.16 2.74
N PRO A 145 -6.11 -9.89 2.41
CA PRO A 145 -5.16 -8.79 2.41
C PRO A 145 -4.75 -8.37 3.82
N LEU A 146 -3.46 -8.16 4.01
CA LEU A 146 -2.88 -7.63 5.24
C LEU A 146 -1.99 -6.42 4.88
N VAL A 147 -2.29 -5.26 5.44
CA VAL A 147 -1.55 -4.01 5.22
C VAL A 147 -0.91 -3.58 6.54
N PRO A 148 0.30 -4.09 6.87
CA PRO A 148 0.93 -3.83 8.15
C PRO A 148 1.66 -2.48 8.19
N GLY A 149 0.94 -1.39 7.99
CA GLY A 149 1.49 -0.05 8.13
C GLY A 149 1.06 0.89 7.01
N ASP A 150 -0.05 1.58 7.23
CA ASP A 150 -0.57 2.62 6.35
C ASP A 150 -0.19 4.00 6.91
N LEU A 151 0.84 4.61 6.32
CA LEU A 151 1.34 5.94 6.72
C LEU A 151 0.48 7.09 6.23
N LYS A 152 -0.32 6.84 5.20
CA LYS A 152 -1.25 7.81 4.62
C LYS A 152 -2.58 7.08 4.47
N PRO A 153 -3.58 7.24 5.25
CA PRO A 153 -4.73 6.32 5.36
C PRO A 153 -5.34 6.01 3.98
N ASP A 154 -4.50 5.44 3.10
CA ASP A 154 -4.82 5.10 1.72
C ASP A 154 -5.61 3.78 1.65
N TYR A 155 -5.44 2.87 2.60
CA TYR A 155 -6.03 1.52 2.60
C TYR A 155 -7.18 1.35 3.60
N VAL A 156 -7.30 2.26 4.59
CA VAL A 156 -8.26 2.15 5.70
C VAL A 156 -9.69 2.00 5.21
N ASP A 157 -10.18 2.95 4.41
CA ASP A 157 -11.58 2.96 3.89
C ASP A 157 -11.91 1.66 3.13
N GLU A 158 -10.93 1.10 2.41
CA GLU A 158 -11.12 -0.09 1.59
C GLU A 158 -11.12 -1.38 2.43
N ILE A 159 -10.22 -1.48 3.40
CA ILE A 159 -10.19 -2.61 4.33
C ILE A 159 -11.48 -2.66 5.15
N GLU A 160 -11.99 -1.50 5.61
CA GLU A 160 -13.30 -1.42 6.28
C GLU A 160 -14.44 -1.86 5.34
N ALA A 161 -14.45 -1.40 4.10
CA ALA A 161 -15.46 -1.79 3.11
C ALA A 161 -15.45 -3.31 2.80
N MET A 162 -14.28 -3.97 2.90
CA MET A 162 -14.15 -5.43 2.81
C MET A 162 -14.57 -6.17 4.09
N GLY A 163 -15.06 -5.48 5.14
CA GLY A 163 -15.38 -6.06 6.44
C GLY A 163 -14.14 -6.41 7.27
N GLY A 164 -13.03 -5.77 6.97
CA GLY A 164 -11.74 -5.97 7.61
C GLY A 164 -11.58 -5.25 8.95
N GLN A 165 -10.42 -5.41 9.55
CA GLN A 165 -10.02 -4.82 10.82
C GLN A 165 -9.07 -3.64 10.59
N VAL A 166 -9.34 -2.51 11.25
CA VAL A 166 -8.41 -1.37 11.33
C VAL A 166 -7.82 -1.32 12.73
N ILE A 167 -6.50 -1.39 12.82
CA ILE A 167 -5.74 -1.32 14.08
C ILE A 167 -4.96 -0.01 14.06
N GLN A 168 -5.31 0.91 14.94
CA GLN A 168 -4.60 2.18 15.07
C GLN A 168 -3.35 1.99 15.94
N LEU A 169 -2.21 2.52 15.48
CA LEU A 169 -0.96 2.53 16.23
C LEU A 169 -0.34 3.93 16.15
N ALA A 170 -0.42 4.66 17.26
CA ALA A 170 0.20 5.98 17.41
C ALA A 170 0.33 6.32 18.90
N PRO A 171 1.24 7.23 19.28
CA PRO A 171 1.35 7.67 20.68
C PRO A 171 -0.01 8.12 21.24
N GLY A 172 -0.42 7.51 22.36
CA GLY A 172 -1.70 7.80 23.03
C GLY A 172 -2.97 7.30 22.34
N ARG A 173 -2.89 6.55 21.23
CA ARG A 173 -4.07 6.08 20.49
C ARG A 173 -4.15 4.57 20.28
N GLY A 174 -3.05 3.87 20.40
CA GLY A 174 -3.01 2.43 20.26
C GLY A 174 -1.62 1.91 20.59
N HIS A 175 -1.56 0.67 21.04
CA HIS A 175 -0.35 0.05 21.54
C HIS A 175 -0.12 -1.28 20.85
N LEU A 176 1.13 -1.60 20.58
CA LEU A 176 1.60 -2.88 20.07
C LEU A 176 2.73 -3.36 20.97
N ASN A 177 2.45 -4.33 21.80
CA ASN A 177 3.45 -4.90 22.70
C ASN A 177 4.49 -5.70 21.90
N VAL A 178 5.73 -5.24 21.90
CA VAL A 178 6.83 -5.88 21.15
C VAL A 178 7.28 -7.21 21.76
N LEU A 179 6.85 -7.52 22.98
CA LEU A 179 7.11 -8.78 23.68
C LEU A 179 5.93 -9.76 23.57
N ASP A 180 4.83 -9.34 22.95
CA ASP A 180 3.65 -10.17 22.79
C ASP A 180 3.93 -11.29 21.76
N PRO A 181 3.86 -12.58 22.14
CA PRO A 181 4.02 -13.69 21.22
C PRO A 181 2.79 -13.87 20.30
N GLY A 182 1.74 -13.04 20.47
CA GLY A 182 0.48 -13.16 19.76
C GLY A 182 -0.32 -14.39 20.20
N GLU A 183 -1.00 -15.03 19.25
CA GLU A 183 -1.87 -16.18 19.55
C GLU A 183 -1.11 -17.42 20.04
N ILE A 184 0.23 -17.49 19.92
CA ILE A 184 1.02 -18.67 20.31
C ILE A 184 0.78 -19.02 21.78
N SER A 185 0.76 -18.03 22.68
CA SER A 185 0.55 -18.25 24.12
C SER A 185 -0.79 -18.93 24.42
N ALA A 186 -1.84 -18.61 23.66
CA ALA A 186 -3.18 -19.16 23.86
C ALA A 186 -3.36 -20.57 23.25
N ILE A 187 -2.53 -20.94 22.28
CA ILE A 187 -2.71 -22.18 21.50
C ILE A 187 -1.59 -23.21 21.70
N ALA A 188 -0.48 -22.80 22.32
CA ALA A 188 0.72 -23.62 22.45
C ALA A 188 0.43 -25.03 23.00
N ASP A 189 -0.45 -25.16 23.99
CA ASP A 189 -0.80 -26.45 24.59
C ASP A 189 -1.65 -27.36 23.70
N ARG A 190 -2.22 -26.81 22.62
CA ARG A 190 -3.03 -27.55 21.65
C ARG A 190 -2.22 -28.06 20.47
N LEU A 191 -0.99 -27.55 20.29
CA LEU A 191 -0.11 -27.88 19.18
C LEU A 191 0.69 -29.16 19.46
N PRO A 192 1.04 -29.93 18.41
CA PRO A 192 2.03 -31.00 18.50
C PRO A 192 3.35 -30.48 19.09
N PRO A 193 4.05 -31.28 19.94
CA PRO A 193 5.26 -30.83 20.65
C PRO A 193 6.36 -30.25 19.75
N ASP A 194 6.59 -30.85 18.60
CA ASP A 194 7.59 -30.43 17.61
C ASP A 194 7.25 -29.07 16.97
N ILE A 195 5.99 -28.86 16.61
CA ILE A 195 5.51 -27.58 16.06
C ILE A 195 5.54 -26.51 17.15
N ARG A 196 5.11 -26.85 18.37
CA ARG A 196 5.14 -25.94 19.52
C ARG A 196 6.55 -25.44 19.81
N GLU A 197 7.53 -26.34 19.94
CA GLU A 197 8.91 -26.00 20.24
C GLU A 197 9.48 -25.06 19.17
N LYS A 198 9.28 -25.39 17.90
CA LYS A 198 9.71 -24.54 16.78
C LYS A 198 9.12 -23.14 16.88
N LEU A 199 7.79 -23.02 17.04
CA LEU A 199 7.12 -21.73 17.12
C LEU A 199 7.58 -20.88 18.31
N LEU A 200 7.86 -21.49 19.45
CA LEU A 200 8.38 -20.78 20.63
C LEU A 200 9.79 -20.24 20.39
N VAL A 201 10.68 -21.04 19.79
CA VAL A 201 12.04 -20.61 19.40
C VAL A 201 11.99 -19.49 18.37
N ASP A 202 11.13 -19.60 17.35
CA ASP A 202 10.96 -18.58 16.33
C ASP A 202 10.36 -17.29 16.92
N ALA A 203 9.42 -17.40 17.87
CA ALA A 203 8.85 -16.26 18.59
C ALA A 203 9.89 -15.53 19.45
N HIS A 204 10.72 -16.27 20.19
CA HIS A 204 11.81 -15.71 20.98
C HIS A 204 12.81 -14.96 20.09
N THR A 205 13.27 -15.60 19.02
CA THR A 205 14.19 -15.00 18.06
C THR A 205 13.63 -13.71 17.45
N ARG A 206 12.34 -13.68 17.09
CA ARG A 206 11.67 -12.47 16.55
C ARG A 206 11.60 -11.34 17.57
N LYS A 207 11.25 -11.63 18.84
CA LYS A 207 11.23 -10.61 19.91
C LYS A 207 12.60 -9.98 20.08
N LEU A 208 13.64 -10.80 20.19
CA LEU A 208 15.02 -10.34 20.29
C LEU A 208 15.40 -9.46 19.10
N GLN A 209 15.17 -9.93 17.87
CA GLN A 209 15.50 -9.18 16.65
C GLN A 209 14.72 -7.88 16.54
N LEU A 210 13.45 -7.86 16.94
CA LEU A 210 12.63 -6.63 16.94
C LEU A 210 13.16 -5.62 17.97
N LEU A 211 13.46 -6.05 19.20
CA LEU A 211 14.03 -5.17 20.22
C LEU A 211 15.38 -4.58 19.79
N LEU A 212 16.29 -5.41 19.26
CA LEU A 212 17.58 -4.96 18.74
C LEU A 212 17.42 -3.93 17.62
N ALA A 213 16.43 -4.14 16.75
CA ALA A 213 16.12 -3.19 15.69
C ALA A 213 15.58 -1.87 16.23
N LEU A 214 14.64 -1.90 17.17
CA LEU A 214 14.08 -0.70 17.80
C LEU A 214 15.15 0.10 18.55
N ILE A 215 16.04 -0.58 19.29
CA ILE A 215 17.17 0.05 19.98
C ILE A 215 18.15 0.66 18.96
N SER A 216 18.44 -0.03 17.86
CA SER A 216 19.31 0.48 16.80
C SER A 216 18.74 1.74 16.14
N ILE A 217 17.44 1.77 15.86
CA ILE A 217 16.72 2.96 15.33
C ILE A 217 16.79 4.11 16.34
N LEU A 218 16.59 3.82 17.61
CA LEU A 218 16.59 4.80 18.69
C LEU A 218 17.96 5.45 18.86
N ARG A 219 19.03 4.64 18.86
CA ARG A 219 20.42 5.08 19.03
C ARG A 219 21.03 5.63 17.74
N LYS A 220 20.46 5.35 16.58
CA LYS A 220 21.07 5.55 15.24
C LYS A 220 22.44 4.88 15.12
N GLY A 221 22.56 3.68 15.73
CA GLY A 221 23.79 2.92 15.82
C GLY A 221 23.54 1.46 16.17
N HIS A 222 24.65 0.71 16.30
CA HIS A 222 24.58 -0.73 16.60
C HIS A 222 24.40 -1.00 18.09
N VAL A 223 23.76 -2.12 18.41
CA VAL A 223 23.78 -2.73 19.73
C VAL A 223 25.06 -3.56 19.82
N THR A 224 25.75 -3.50 20.96
CA THR A 224 26.98 -4.28 21.15
C THR A 224 26.67 -5.76 21.37
N PRO A 225 27.59 -6.70 21.01
CA PRO A 225 27.35 -8.12 21.23
C PRO A 225 27.11 -8.49 22.72
N ASN A 226 27.71 -7.73 23.64
CA ASN A 226 27.47 -7.92 25.07
C ASN A 226 26.04 -7.55 25.48
N GLU A 227 25.56 -6.40 24.99
CA GLU A 227 24.16 -5.97 25.22
C GLU A 227 23.15 -6.94 24.58
N GLU A 228 23.46 -7.47 23.38
CA GLU A 228 22.64 -8.48 22.72
C GLU A 228 22.53 -9.74 23.58
N ASN A 229 23.66 -10.26 24.10
CA ASN A 229 23.68 -11.45 24.98
C ASN A 229 22.91 -11.18 26.29
N ILE A 230 23.04 -10.00 26.89
CA ILE A 230 22.31 -9.62 28.11
C ILE A 230 20.81 -9.58 27.82
N LEU A 231 20.42 -8.98 26.70
CA LEU A 231 19.02 -8.85 26.28
C LEU A 231 18.37 -10.20 25.99
N ASP A 232 19.09 -11.08 25.26
CA ASP A 232 18.67 -12.45 24.97
C ASP A 232 18.42 -13.24 26.26
N LYS A 233 19.38 -13.22 27.18
CA LYS A 233 19.24 -13.92 28.47
C LYS A 233 18.13 -13.33 29.34
N ALA A 234 17.98 -12.01 29.34
CA ALA A 234 16.89 -11.35 30.07
C ALA A 234 15.51 -11.76 29.53
N LEU A 235 15.36 -11.89 28.20
CA LEU A 235 14.15 -12.41 27.58
C LEU A 235 13.87 -13.87 27.99
N VAL A 236 14.89 -14.74 28.00
CA VAL A 236 14.75 -16.14 28.45
C VAL A 236 14.27 -16.21 29.90
N LEU A 237 14.84 -15.40 30.80
CA LEU A 237 14.42 -15.34 32.21
C LEU A 237 12.96 -14.84 32.30
N LEU A 238 12.64 -13.79 31.58
CA LEU A 238 11.28 -13.22 31.55
C LEU A 238 10.26 -14.23 31.05
N GLU A 239 10.55 -14.97 29.98
CA GLU A 239 9.66 -15.98 29.41
C GLU A 239 9.45 -17.19 30.32
N THR A 240 10.42 -17.49 31.22
CA THR A 240 10.32 -18.63 32.16
C THR A 240 9.66 -18.26 33.48
N GLU A 241 9.80 -17.02 33.94
CA GLU A 241 9.43 -16.60 35.30
C GLU A 241 8.17 -15.72 35.34
N HIS A 242 7.82 -15.06 34.22
CA HIS A 242 6.69 -14.14 34.17
C HIS A 242 5.37 -14.86 33.88
N GLU A 243 4.33 -14.58 34.66
CA GLU A 243 2.98 -15.07 34.40
C GLU A 243 2.24 -14.13 33.43
N GLY A 244 1.80 -14.65 32.27
CA GLY A 244 1.08 -13.90 31.25
C GLY A 244 1.97 -13.29 30.16
N VAL A 245 1.51 -12.23 29.52
CA VAL A 245 2.24 -11.54 28.44
C VAL A 245 3.03 -10.38 29.03
N PRO A 246 4.38 -10.47 29.06
CA PRO A 246 5.20 -9.41 29.63
C PRO A 246 5.19 -8.15 28.75
N VAL A 247 5.47 -7.00 29.35
CA VAL A 247 5.69 -5.71 28.69
C VAL A 247 7.14 -5.23 28.88
N VAL A 248 7.52 -4.15 28.20
CA VAL A 248 8.90 -3.62 28.27
C VAL A 248 9.33 -3.26 29.71
N GLN A 249 8.38 -2.87 30.58
CA GLN A 249 8.67 -2.60 31.98
C GLN A 249 9.15 -3.86 32.71
N ASP A 250 8.52 -5.01 32.47
CA ASP A 250 8.90 -6.28 33.12
C ASP A 250 10.32 -6.69 32.71
N LEU A 251 10.68 -6.46 31.44
CA LEU A 251 12.04 -6.70 30.94
C LEU A 251 13.07 -5.77 31.62
N LEU A 252 12.71 -4.49 31.80
CA LEU A 252 13.54 -3.55 32.54
C LEU A 252 13.76 -4.01 34.00
N ASP A 253 12.69 -4.45 34.66
CA ASP A 253 12.74 -4.89 36.05
C ASP A 253 13.63 -6.13 36.19
N VAL A 254 13.60 -7.07 35.26
CA VAL A 254 14.52 -8.23 35.21
C VAL A 254 15.98 -7.77 35.10
N ILE A 255 16.31 -6.85 34.19
CA ILE A 255 17.68 -6.37 34.01
C ILE A 255 18.16 -5.59 35.24
N VAL A 256 17.31 -4.72 35.79
CA VAL A 256 17.65 -3.88 36.96
C VAL A 256 17.78 -4.71 38.22
N SER A 257 17.03 -5.82 38.39
CA SER A 257 17.10 -6.74 39.53
C SER A 257 18.42 -7.48 39.61
N ARG A 258 19.23 -7.48 38.54
CA ARG A 258 20.56 -8.06 38.49
C ARG A 258 20.60 -9.55 38.90
N PRO A 259 19.81 -10.44 38.29
CA PRO A 259 19.86 -11.86 38.60
C PRO A 259 21.23 -12.46 38.26
N GLN A 260 21.64 -13.52 38.98
CA GLN A 260 22.96 -14.14 38.82
C GLN A 260 23.26 -14.52 37.35
N ALA A 261 22.27 -15.03 36.64
CA ALA A 261 22.41 -15.39 35.23
C ALA A 261 22.80 -14.22 34.31
N LEU A 262 22.37 -13.00 34.63
CA LEU A 262 22.77 -11.79 33.89
C LEU A 262 24.12 -11.27 34.33
N GLN A 263 24.47 -11.41 35.63
CA GLN A 263 25.79 -11.07 36.14
C GLN A 263 26.90 -11.91 35.45
N ASP A 264 26.63 -13.20 35.26
CA ASP A 264 27.58 -14.11 34.60
C ASP A 264 27.83 -13.72 33.13
N ILE A 265 26.79 -13.32 32.41
CA ILE A 265 26.90 -12.87 31.00
C ILE A 265 27.54 -11.48 30.90
N ALA A 266 27.16 -10.56 31.79
CA ALA A 266 27.76 -9.24 31.85
C ALA A 266 29.23 -9.23 32.26
N LEU A 267 29.74 -10.36 32.74
CA LEU A 267 31.12 -10.53 33.24
C LEU A 267 31.46 -9.53 34.34
N ASP A 268 30.51 -9.24 35.24
CA ASP A 268 30.62 -8.22 36.28
C ASP A 268 31.61 -8.63 37.42
N ARG A 269 31.94 -9.91 37.49
CA ARG A 269 32.87 -10.49 38.49
C ARG A 269 32.47 -10.18 39.94
N GLY A 270 31.17 -10.03 40.20
CA GLY A 270 30.62 -9.69 41.51
C GLY A 270 30.62 -8.19 41.82
N ASP A 271 31.07 -7.35 40.92
CA ASP A 271 31.10 -5.88 41.06
C ASP A 271 29.83 -5.23 40.52
N PRO A 272 28.99 -4.61 41.39
CA PRO A 272 27.75 -3.93 40.94
C PRO A 272 27.97 -2.79 39.97
N ASP A 273 29.08 -2.06 40.07
CA ASP A 273 29.32 -0.90 39.22
C ASP A 273 29.71 -1.36 37.81
N ARG A 274 30.43 -2.45 37.64
CA ARG A 274 30.69 -3.09 36.34
C ARG A 274 29.42 -3.58 35.65
N TYR A 275 28.48 -4.14 36.43
CA TYR A 275 27.18 -4.53 35.89
C TYR A 275 26.41 -3.32 35.36
N LYS A 276 26.37 -2.22 36.11
CA LYS A 276 25.75 -0.97 35.67
C LYS A 276 26.43 -0.44 34.42
N ASP A 277 27.76 -0.35 34.39
CA ASP A 277 28.50 0.11 33.22
C ASP A 277 28.14 -0.73 31.95
N ALA A 278 27.97 -2.05 32.11
CA ALA A 278 27.61 -2.94 31.01
C ALA A 278 26.16 -2.84 30.57
N THR A 279 25.24 -2.37 31.44
CA THR A 279 23.80 -2.38 31.19
C THR A 279 23.20 -0.97 31.02
N ASP A 280 23.86 0.10 31.46
CA ASP A 280 23.31 1.45 31.49
C ASP A 280 22.78 1.94 30.12
N ALA A 281 23.54 1.71 29.06
CA ALA A 281 23.13 2.09 27.70
C ALA A 281 21.91 1.29 27.22
N LEU A 282 21.83 0.00 27.58
CA LEU A 282 20.70 -0.86 27.27
C LEU A 282 19.46 -0.44 28.05
N VAL A 283 19.59 -0.21 29.37
CA VAL A 283 18.53 0.27 30.26
C VAL A 283 17.98 1.61 29.77
N ALA A 284 18.85 2.58 29.45
CA ALA A 284 18.43 3.88 28.92
C ALA A 284 17.62 3.74 27.63
N SER A 285 17.99 2.81 26.75
CA SER A 285 17.26 2.56 25.50
C SER A 285 15.89 1.92 25.76
N LEU A 286 15.81 0.93 26.66
CA LEU A 286 14.56 0.31 27.05
C LEU A 286 13.64 1.28 27.79
N MET A 287 14.17 2.17 28.64
CA MET A 287 13.40 3.26 29.24
C MET A 287 12.76 4.17 28.18
N SER A 288 13.49 4.46 27.12
CA SER A 288 12.97 5.24 26.00
C SER A 288 11.86 4.52 25.23
N LEU A 289 11.88 3.19 25.15
CA LEU A 289 10.81 2.37 24.61
C LEU A 289 9.61 2.28 25.58
N ASN A 290 9.87 2.39 26.87
CA ASN A 290 8.87 2.27 27.94
C ASN A 290 8.10 3.58 28.21
N GLY A 291 7.80 4.36 27.20
CA GLY A 291 6.95 5.55 27.31
C GLY A 291 7.66 6.85 27.70
N GLN A 292 8.94 6.79 28.08
CA GLN A 292 9.71 7.99 28.48
C GLN A 292 10.42 8.69 27.29
N GLY A 293 10.34 8.13 26.10
CA GLY A 293 11.00 8.62 24.91
C GLY A 293 10.07 9.05 23.80
N ARG A 294 10.65 9.27 22.61
CA ARG A 294 9.95 9.74 21.41
C ARG A 294 8.94 8.75 20.82
N PHE A 295 8.98 7.48 21.22
CA PHE A 295 7.99 6.48 20.81
C PHE A 295 6.70 6.58 21.65
N GLY A 296 6.70 7.40 22.73
CA GLY A 296 5.57 7.45 23.63
C GLY A 296 5.22 6.07 24.18
N ASP A 297 3.94 5.80 24.33
CA ASP A 297 3.44 4.55 24.91
C ASP A 297 3.12 3.45 23.88
N MET A 298 3.51 3.65 22.61
CA MET A 298 3.16 2.71 21.53
C MET A 298 3.61 1.26 21.78
N PHE A 299 4.78 1.06 22.42
CA PHE A 299 5.40 -0.25 22.60
C PHE A 299 5.45 -0.71 24.05
N SER A 300 5.03 0.14 25.00
CA SER A 300 5.21 -0.09 26.44
C SER A 300 4.03 -0.74 27.13
N LYS A 301 2.90 -0.86 26.47
CA LYS A 301 1.64 -1.35 27.02
C LYS A 301 1.19 -2.62 26.30
N PRO A 302 0.28 -3.40 26.91
CA PRO A 302 -0.34 -4.54 26.23
C PRO A 302 -0.96 -4.14 24.88
N THR A 303 -0.91 -5.04 23.91
CA THR A 303 -1.47 -4.83 22.57
C THR A 303 -2.96 -4.44 22.65
N SER A 304 -3.32 -3.30 22.07
CA SER A 304 -4.68 -2.75 22.16
C SER A 304 -5.71 -3.59 21.43
N ALA A 305 -5.33 -4.17 20.29
CA ALA A 305 -6.18 -5.02 19.48
C ALA A 305 -5.34 -6.10 18.81
N ALA A 306 -5.64 -7.36 19.09
CA ALA A 306 -4.97 -8.49 18.44
C ALA A 306 -5.34 -8.54 16.94
N LEU A 307 -4.36 -8.88 16.11
CA LEU A 307 -4.55 -9.05 14.67
C LEU A 307 -5.40 -10.30 14.40
N ARG A 308 -6.51 -10.12 13.71
CA ARG A 308 -7.41 -11.23 13.33
C ARG A 308 -7.03 -11.77 11.96
N MET A 309 -6.75 -13.08 11.92
CA MET A 309 -6.30 -13.78 10.72
C MET A 309 -7.46 -14.34 9.86
N ASP A 310 -8.71 -14.06 10.22
CA ASP A 310 -9.91 -14.52 9.50
C ASP A 310 -10.46 -13.50 8.49
N ARG A 311 -9.89 -12.30 8.44
CA ARG A 311 -10.36 -11.17 7.62
C ARG A 311 -9.24 -10.23 7.20
N PRO A 312 -9.48 -9.36 6.20
CA PRO A 312 -8.56 -8.28 5.87
C PRO A 312 -8.19 -7.43 7.08
N ALA A 313 -6.95 -6.92 7.13
CA ALA A 313 -6.54 -6.05 8.21
C ALA A 313 -5.55 -4.97 7.74
N VAL A 314 -5.60 -3.81 8.40
CA VAL A 314 -4.66 -2.71 8.21
C VAL A 314 -4.22 -2.14 9.55
N PHE A 315 -2.91 -1.88 9.69
CA PHE A 315 -2.37 -1.06 10.76
C PHE A 315 -2.32 0.39 10.29
N ASP A 316 -3.17 1.24 10.84
CA ASP A 316 -3.17 2.68 10.59
C ASP A 316 -2.14 3.36 11.48
N VAL A 317 -1.02 3.77 10.88
CA VAL A 317 0.08 4.50 11.53
C VAL A 317 0.15 5.96 11.06
N SER A 318 -0.88 6.46 10.39
CA SER A 318 -0.93 7.79 9.77
C SER A 318 -0.85 8.94 10.77
N GLN A 319 -1.20 8.69 12.03
CA GLN A 319 -1.17 9.69 13.09
C GLN A 319 0.25 9.98 13.64
N ILE A 320 1.27 9.21 13.24
CA ILE A 320 2.67 9.41 13.68
C ILE A 320 3.28 10.64 12.99
N GLY A 321 2.75 11.33 12.13
CA GLY A 321 3.25 12.55 11.49
C GLY A 321 4.63 12.42 10.79
N ASP A 322 4.83 13.15 9.73
CA ASP A 322 6.03 13.04 8.86
C ASP A 322 7.35 13.54 9.51
N ILE A 323 7.29 14.26 10.61
CA ILE A 323 8.47 14.82 11.31
C ILE A 323 9.24 13.71 12.04
N HIS A 324 8.55 12.65 12.46
CA HIS A 324 9.11 11.57 13.27
C HIS A 324 9.43 10.32 12.43
N ARG A 325 10.36 10.47 11.47
CA ARG A 325 10.72 9.38 10.55
C ARG A 325 11.20 8.11 11.24
N ASP A 326 11.96 8.26 12.32
CA ASP A 326 12.46 7.14 13.11
C ASP A 326 11.31 6.37 13.78
N VAL A 327 10.31 7.11 14.28
CA VAL A 327 9.11 6.52 14.90
C VAL A 327 8.25 5.81 13.87
N GLN A 328 8.08 6.39 12.67
CA GLN A 328 7.38 5.74 11.57
C GLN A 328 8.05 4.41 11.17
N ALA A 329 9.38 4.41 11.05
CA ALA A 329 10.11 3.21 10.68
C ALA A 329 10.03 2.13 11.76
N ALA A 330 10.11 2.50 13.03
CA ALA A 330 9.93 1.59 14.16
C ALA A 330 8.51 0.97 14.16
N ALA A 331 7.49 1.79 13.94
CA ALA A 331 6.12 1.33 13.86
C ALA A 331 5.89 0.38 12.68
N LEU A 332 6.40 0.72 11.48
CA LEU A 332 6.33 -0.16 10.31
C LEU A 332 6.99 -1.51 10.60
N LEU A 333 8.21 -1.51 11.14
CA LEU A 333 8.92 -2.74 11.44
C LEU A 333 8.20 -3.61 12.46
N ALA A 334 7.65 -3.02 13.52
CA ALA A 334 6.89 -3.73 14.53
C ALA A 334 5.61 -4.33 13.93
N CYS A 335 4.85 -3.56 13.14
CA CYS A 335 3.65 -4.05 12.46
C CYS A 335 3.97 -5.17 11.46
N TRP A 336 5.06 -5.07 10.68
CA TRP A 336 5.48 -6.10 9.75
C TRP A 336 5.84 -7.38 10.48
N THR A 337 6.68 -7.27 11.52
CA THR A 337 7.11 -8.43 12.33
C THR A 337 5.91 -9.13 12.95
N THR A 338 4.98 -8.39 13.54
CA THR A 338 3.75 -8.95 14.13
C THR A 338 2.88 -9.62 13.08
N THR A 339 2.72 -9.01 11.90
CA THR A 339 1.90 -9.58 10.83
C THR A 339 2.47 -10.89 10.31
N PHE A 340 3.77 -10.95 10.02
CA PHE A 340 4.40 -12.19 9.57
C PHE A 340 4.35 -13.28 10.64
N ALA A 341 4.57 -12.93 11.92
CA ALA A 341 4.42 -13.86 13.03
C ALA A 341 2.99 -14.44 13.10
N SER A 342 1.97 -13.60 12.96
CA SER A 342 0.57 -14.05 13.00
C SER A 342 0.22 -14.95 11.81
N VAL A 343 0.75 -14.68 10.62
CA VAL A 343 0.58 -15.55 9.44
C VAL A 343 1.22 -16.91 9.68
N GLU A 344 2.44 -16.96 10.21
CA GLU A 344 3.13 -18.21 10.52
C GLU A 344 2.34 -19.07 11.53
N VAL A 345 1.82 -18.45 12.58
CA VAL A 345 0.96 -19.12 13.56
C VAL A 345 -0.32 -19.65 12.91
N ALA A 346 -0.97 -18.86 12.05
CA ALA A 346 -2.17 -19.29 11.35
C ALA A 346 -1.90 -20.49 10.42
N HIS A 347 -0.74 -20.53 9.75
CA HIS A 347 -0.34 -21.67 8.92
C HIS A 347 0.01 -22.90 9.77
N ALA A 348 0.72 -22.74 10.88
CA ALA A 348 1.03 -23.84 11.80
C ALA A 348 -0.25 -24.47 12.37
N LEU A 349 -1.26 -23.65 12.71
CA LEU A 349 -2.58 -24.14 13.10
C LEU A 349 -3.27 -24.93 12.00
N ALA A 350 -3.20 -24.44 10.76
CA ALA A 350 -3.80 -25.12 9.62
C ALA A 350 -3.07 -26.47 9.33
N ASP A 351 -1.75 -26.51 9.43
CA ASP A 351 -0.94 -27.71 9.24
C ASP A 351 -1.20 -28.75 10.33
N ALA A 352 -1.44 -28.30 11.58
CA ALA A 352 -1.85 -29.16 12.68
C ALA A 352 -3.33 -29.59 12.62
N GLY A 353 -4.10 -29.14 11.61
CA GLY A 353 -5.54 -29.41 11.50
C GLY A 353 -6.42 -28.69 12.53
N LEU A 354 -5.89 -27.69 13.22
CA LEU A 354 -6.56 -26.91 14.25
C LEU A 354 -7.20 -25.62 13.72
N GLY A 355 -6.98 -25.29 12.46
CA GLY A 355 -7.51 -24.12 11.80
C GLY A 355 -7.70 -24.30 10.29
N PRO A 356 -8.44 -23.42 9.62
CA PRO A 356 -8.61 -23.49 8.18
C PRO A 356 -7.35 -23.00 7.46
N ARG A 357 -6.98 -23.66 6.36
CA ARG A 357 -5.89 -23.16 5.49
C ARG A 357 -6.39 -21.93 4.73
N ARG A 358 -5.64 -20.82 4.84
CA ARG A 358 -5.93 -19.56 4.17
C ARG A 358 -4.70 -19.05 3.43
N ASN A 359 -4.95 -18.27 2.37
CA ASN A 359 -3.88 -17.56 1.67
C ASN A 359 -3.89 -16.10 2.12
N TYR A 360 -2.71 -15.57 2.42
CA TYR A 360 -2.53 -14.18 2.84
C TYR A 360 -1.74 -13.40 1.81
N PHE A 361 -2.05 -12.13 1.68
CA PHE A 361 -1.29 -11.21 0.84
C PHE A 361 -0.88 -9.99 1.64
N VAL A 362 0.43 -9.83 1.85
CA VAL A 362 1.01 -8.77 2.68
C VAL A 362 1.49 -7.61 1.82
N VAL A 363 1.10 -6.38 2.16
CA VAL A 363 1.50 -5.16 1.45
C VAL A 363 2.49 -4.38 2.30
N LEU A 364 3.72 -4.25 1.82
CA LEU A 364 4.79 -3.47 2.44
C LEU A 364 4.91 -2.14 1.68
N ASP A 365 4.08 -1.16 2.05
CA ASP A 365 4.13 0.16 1.45
C ASP A 365 5.20 1.05 2.09
N GLU A 366 5.68 2.05 1.34
CA GLU A 366 6.75 2.97 1.75
C GLU A 366 8.02 2.25 2.26
N LEU A 367 8.36 1.10 1.63
CA LEU A 367 9.48 0.22 2.02
C LEU A 367 10.78 0.99 2.27
N TRP A 368 11.09 2.00 1.47
CA TRP A 368 12.29 2.81 1.57
C TRP A 368 12.44 3.54 2.92
N ARG A 369 11.33 3.83 3.61
CA ARG A 369 11.37 4.50 4.93
C ARG A 369 11.96 3.58 5.98
N ALA A 370 11.56 2.32 6.00
CA ALA A 370 12.10 1.33 6.91
C ALA A 370 13.56 0.99 6.57
N LEU A 371 13.91 0.87 5.29
CA LEU A 371 15.30 0.61 4.86
C LEU A 371 16.29 1.68 5.30
N ARG A 372 15.86 2.94 5.37
CA ARG A 372 16.72 4.09 5.78
C ARG A 372 16.76 4.34 7.29
N ALA A 373 16.02 3.58 8.08
CA ALA A 373 15.84 3.91 9.49
C ALA A 373 17.02 3.56 10.38
N GLY A 374 17.88 2.65 9.98
CA GLY A 374 19.05 2.26 10.76
C GLY A 374 19.95 1.27 10.06
N ALA A 375 21.10 1.05 10.64
CA ALA A 375 22.05 0.06 10.17
C ALA A 375 21.40 -1.35 10.18
N GLU A 376 21.74 -2.15 9.17
CA GLU A 376 21.26 -3.55 9.02
C GLU A 376 19.75 -3.72 8.78
N MET A 377 18.96 -2.63 8.68
CA MET A 377 17.53 -2.74 8.40
C MET A 377 17.24 -3.52 7.13
N VAL A 378 18.07 -3.36 6.10
CA VAL A 378 17.95 -4.08 4.84
C VAL A 378 18.02 -5.61 5.07
N ASN A 379 18.99 -6.06 5.86
CA ASN A 379 19.16 -7.49 6.17
C ASN A 379 18.00 -8.04 6.99
N ARG A 380 17.48 -7.25 7.93
CA ARG A 380 16.31 -7.65 8.75
C ARG A 380 15.04 -7.78 7.93
N ILE A 381 14.78 -6.81 7.05
CA ILE A 381 13.62 -6.86 6.14
C ILE A 381 13.80 -7.97 5.11
N ASP A 382 15.02 -8.19 4.63
CA ASP A 382 15.32 -9.31 3.74
C ASP A 382 15.02 -10.66 4.41
N ALA A 383 15.40 -10.84 5.65
CA ALA A 383 15.08 -12.04 6.42
C ALA A 383 13.57 -12.26 6.57
N LEU A 384 12.80 -11.20 6.90
CA LEU A 384 11.34 -11.26 7.00
C LEU A 384 10.66 -11.66 5.69
N THR A 385 11.20 -11.23 4.54
CA THR A 385 10.55 -11.41 3.23
C THR A 385 10.98 -12.66 2.48
N ARG A 386 12.11 -13.29 2.84
CA ARG A 386 12.63 -14.49 2.16
C ARG A 386 11.80 -15.75 2.36
N LEU A 387 11.18 -15.90 3.53
CA LEU A 387 10.46 -17.13 3.90
C LEU A 387 9.06 -17.23 3.26
N ASN A 388 8.52 -16.15 2.72
CA ASN A 388 7.14 -16.06 2.25
C ASN A 388 6.76 -17.12 1.22
N ARG A 389 7.68 -17.52 0.33
CA ARG A 389 7.42 -18.55 -0.67
C ARG A 389 7.09 -19.90 -0.03
N ASN A 390 7.85 -20.29 1.00
CA ASN A 390 7.67 -21.58 1.68
C ASN A 390 6.44 -21.55 2.59
N GLU A 391 6.10 -20.38 3.11
CA GLU A 391 4.98 -20.17 4.01
C GLU A 391 3.65 -19.93 3.27
N GLY A 392 3.62 -19.95 1.93
CA GLY A 392 2.37 -19.72 1.17
C GLY A 392 1.83 -18.29 1.26
N VAL A 393 2.68 -17.31 1.50
CA VAL A 393 2.34 -15.89 1.62
C VAL A 393 2.70 -15.16 0.35
N GLY A 394 1.72 -14.46 -0.22
CA GLY A 394 1.98 -13.49 -1.28
C GLY A 394 2.36 -12.13 -0.69
N GLN A 395 3.18 -11.37 -1.42
CA GLN A 395 3.57 -10.03 -0.94
C GLN A 395 3.71 -9.00 -2.07
N ALA A 396 3.46 -7.73 -1.73
CA ALA A 396 3.82 -6.58 -2.55
C ALA A 396 4.77 -5.67 -1.76
N MET A 397 5.89 -5.32 -2.37
CA MET A 397 6.84 -4.32 -1.88
C MET A 397 6.72 -3.08 -2.74
N ILE A 398 6.52 -1.91 -2.12
CA ILE A 398 6.19 -0.69 -2.83
C ILE A 398 7.21 0.41 -2.51
N THR A 399 7.71 1.06 -3.56
CA THR A 399 8.55 2.25 -3.45
C THR A 399 8.24 3.26 -4.56
N HIS A 400 8.84 4.44 -4.52
CA HIS A 400 8.64 5.44 -5.58
C HIS A 400 9.59 5.25 -6.76
N THR A 401 10.87 5.08 -6.49
CA THR A 401 11.93 5.02 -7.52
C THR A 401 13.03 4.05 -7.12
N MET A 402 13.86 3.65 -8.07
CA MET A 402 15.11 2.90 -7.78
C MET A 402 16.10 3.74 -6.98
N SER A 403 16.10 5.05 -7.17
CA SER A 403 16.92 5.99 -6.39
C SER A 403 16.65 5.91 -4.89
N ASP A 404 15.45 5.53 -4.46
CA ASP A 404 15.14 5.34 -3.05
C ASP A 404 15.94 4.19 -2.43
N LEU A 405 16.17 3.11 -3.19
CA LEU A 405 16.98 1.97 -2.78
C LEU A 405 18.48 2.29 -2.84
N GLU A 406 18.91 3.10 -3.82
CA GLU A 406 20.31 3.48 -3.99
C GLU A 406 20.79 4.56 -3.00
N SER A 407 19.89 5.23 -2.30
CA SER A 407 20.22 6.24 -1.29
C SER A 407 20.66 5.66 0.05
N LEU A 408 20.80 4.34 0.16
CA LEU A 408 21.32 3.67 1.36
C LEU A 408 22.81 3.95 1.55
N PRO A 409 23.32 4.01 2.82
CA PRO A 409 24.66 4.45 3.13
C PRO A 409 25.76 3.60 2.50
N THR A 410 25.66 2.28 2.59
CA THR A 410 26.69 1.36 2.14
C THR A 410 26.35 0.67 0.82
N GLU A 411 27.40 0.29 0.05
CA GLU A 411 27.19 -0.45 -1.20
C GLU A 411 26.58 -1.83 -0.96
N THR A 412 26.93 -2.49 0.14
CA THR A 412 26.36 -3.78 0.54
C THR A 412 24.86 -3.66 0.75
N GLU A 413 24.39 -2.62 1.46
CA GLU A 413 22.98 -2.36 1.66
C GLU A 413 22.25 -2.05 0.35
N ARG A 414 22.86 -1.26 -0.54
CA ARG A 414 22.31 -0.96 -1.88
C ARG A 414 22.16 -2.24 -2.71
N GLN A 415 23.15 -3.12 -2.71
CA GLN A 415 23.09 -4.41 -3.41
C GLN A 415 22.00 -5.31 -2.81
N ALA A 416 21.93 -5.41 -1.49
CA ALA A 416 20.87 -6.17 -0.82
C ALA A 416 19.47 -5.62 -1.13
N ALA A 417 19.30 -4.29 -1.16
CA ALA A 417 18.04 -3.64 -1.51
C ALA A 417 17.65 -3.85 -2.99
N ARG A 418 18.60 -3.84 -3.94
CA ARG A 418 18.34 -4.25 -5.33
C ARG A 418 17.85 -5.69 -5.39
N GLY A 419 18.36 -6.55 -4.52
CA GLY A 419 17.93 -7.93 -4.40
C GLY A 419 16.43 -8.11 -4.13
N PHE A 420 15.73 -7.14 -3.52
CA PHE A 420 14.27 -7.19 -3.39
C PHE A 420 13.57 -7.14 -4.76
N VAL A 421 14.07 -6.31 -5.67
CA VAL A 421 13.55 -6.18 -7.03
C VAL A 421 13.86 -7.44 -7.85
N GLU A 422 15.11 -7.89 -7.83
CA GLU A 422 15.60 -9.02 -8.63
C GLU A 422 14.93 -10.35 -8.25
N ARG A 423 14.66 -10.55 -6.94
CA ARG A 423 14.04 -11.77 -6.43
C ARG A 423 12.51 -11.76 -6.48
N SER A 424 11.91 -10.60 -6.77
CA SER A 424 10.46 -10.54 -6.93
C SER A 424 9.98 -11.33 -8.14
N GLY A 425 8.91 -12.07 -7.98
CA GLY A 425 8.33 -12.87 -9.06
C GLY A 425 7.88 -12.01 -10.24
N MET A 426 7.39 -10.81 -9.95
CA MET A 426 7.05 -9.81 -10.95
C MET A 426 7.44 -8.40 -10.49
N VAL A 427 7.75 -7.53 -11.46
CA VAL A 427 7.99 -6.12 -11.24
C VAL A 427 6.94 -5.30 -11.99
N ILE A 428 6.19 -4.48 -11.25
CA ILE A 428 5.14 -3.62 -11.81
C ILE A 428 5.63 -2.18 -11.79
N THR A 429 5.83 -1.62 -12.97
CA THR A 429 6.42 -0.29 -13.12
C THR A 429 5.40 0.66 -13.75
N GLY A 430 5.11 1.76 -13.06
CA GLY A 430 4.36 2.88 -13.65
C GLY A 430 5.28 3.89 -14.33
N ALA A 431 4.81 5.13 -14.47
CA ALA A 431 5.59 6.22 -15.06
C ALA A 431 6.89 6.47 -14.27
N LEU A 432 8.03 6.50 -14.96
CA LEU A 432 9.34 6.81 -14.40
C LEU A 432 10.11 7.76 -15.33
N PRO A 433 10.94 8.70 -14.78
CA PRO A 433 11.76 9.59 -15.57
C PRO A 433 12.93 8.84 -16.21
N HIS A 434 13.50 9.42 -17.26
CA HIS A 434 14.62 8.82 -18.00
C HIS A 434 15.82 8.44 -17.09
N ALA A 435 16.12 9.25 -16.09
CA ALA A 435 17.21 9.01 -15.14
C ALA A 435 17.07 7.71 -14.32
N GLU A 436 15.84 7.22 -14.14
CA GLU A 436 15.58 5.97 -13.43
C GLU A 436 15.75 4.72 -14.32
N MET A 437 15.77 4.87 -15.64
CA MET A 437 15.82 3.71 -16.56
C MET A 437 17.12 2.94 -16.47
N GLU A 438 18.27 3.61 -16.31
CA GLU A 438 19.57 2.93 -16.15
C GLU A 438 19.61 2.12 -14.87
N LYS A 439 19.09 2.68 -13.78
CA LYS A 439 19.01 2.01 -12.48
C LYS A 439 18.06 0.81 -12.51
N LEU A 440 16.90 0.98 -13.12
CA LEU A 440 15.93 -0.11 -13.28
C LEU A 440 16.52 -1.26 -14.11
N ARG A 441 17.28 -0.96 -15.18
CA ARG A 441 17.92 -1.97 -16.03
C ARG A 441 18.99 -2.81 -15.33
N GLN A 442 19.54 -2.33 -14.22
CA GLN A 442 20.47 -3.11 -13.41
C GLN A 442 19.78 -4.28 -12.70
N ALA A 443 18.50 -4.13 -12.35
CA ALA A 443 17.72 -5.14 -11.64
C ALA A 443 16.72 -5.88 -12.54
N VAL A 444 16.21 -5.23 -13.60
CA VAL A 444 15.13 -5.77 -14.46
C VAL A 444 15.49 -5.63 -15.93
N THR A 445 15.30 -6.69 -16.69
CA THR A 445 15.51 -6.66 -18.15
C THR A 445 14.43 -5.80 -18.82
N VAL A 446 14.78 -4.60 -19.24
CA VAL A 446 13.89 -3.64 -19.91
C VAL A 446 14.45 -3.27 -21.27
N SER A 447 13.68 -3.51 -22.34
CA SER A 447 14.03 -3.12 -23.71
C SER A 447 13.97 -1.61 -23.92
N ASN A 448 14.58 -1.12 -25.01
CA ASN A 448 14.52 0.31 -25.35
C ASN A 448 13.10 0.81 -25.61
N ALA A 449 12.24 -0.02 -26.21
CA ALA A 449 10.85 0.31 -26.49
C ALA A 449 10.03 0.42 -25.18
N GLU A 450 10.23 -0.51 -24.25
CA GLU A 450 9.61 -0.50 -22.93
C GLU A 450 10.05 0.73 -22.11
N ALA A 451 11.36 1.02 -22.08
CA ALA A 451 11.90 2.19 -21.41
C ALA A 451 11.32 3.50 -21.99
N ALA A 452 11.29 3.63 -23.32
CA ALA A 452 10.68 4.79 -23.97
C ALA A 452 9.19 4.94 -23.62
N ARG A 453 8.46 3.82 -23.51
CA ARG A 453 7.04 3.81 -23.08
C ARG A 453 6.89 4.30 -21.64
N LEU A 454 7.65 3.79 -20.69
CA LEU A 454 7.63 4.21 -19.28
C LEU A 454 7.95 5.69 -19.12
N VAL A 455 8.96 6.20 -19.84
CA VAL A 455 9.31 7.63 -19.87
C VAL A 455 8.18 8.46 -20.47
N SER A 456 7.57 8.02 -21.57
CA SER A 456 6.45 8.74 -22.20
C SER A 456 5.22 8.88 -21.27
N TRP A 457 5.05 7.96 -20.35
CA TRP A 457 4.00 8.04 -19.32
C TRP A 457 4.31 9.09 -18.25
N ALA A 458 5.59 9.36 -17.99
CA ALA A 458 6.04 10.37 -17.03
C ALA A 458 5.97 11.78 -17.58
N ASP A 459 5.93 11.95 -18.92
CA ASP A 459 5.92 13.26 -19.54
C ASP A 459 4.68 14.08 -19.13
N PRO A 460 4.85 15.28 -18.57
CA PRO A 460 3.74 16.18 -18.36
C PRO A 460 3.19 16.58 -19.73
N GLY A 461 1.90 16.42 -19.93
CA GLY A 461 1.24 16.77 -21.19
C GLY A 461 1.61 18.20 -21.66
N SER A 462 1.62 18.42 -22.98
CA SER A 462 1.98 19.67 -23.66
C SER A 462 1.49 20.94 -22.93
N TRP A 463 2.37 21.90 -22.73
CA TRP A 463 2.11 23.25 -22.21
C TRP A 463 1.15 24.09 -23.10
N SER A 464 0.71 23.58 -24.25
CA SER A 464 -0.17 24.31 -25.15
C SER A 464 -1.50 24.64 -24.47
N ARG A 465 -1.99 25.86 -24.69
CA ARG A 465 -3.32 26.31 -24.22
C ARG A 465 -4.47 25.41 -24.67
N ILE A 466 -4.26 24.60 -25.71
CA ILE A 466 -5.20 23.59 -26.22
C ILE A 466 -5.34 22.41 -25.25
N ALA A 467 -4.33 22.13 -24.44
CA ALA A 467 -4.38 21.09 -23.40
C ALA A 467 -5.37 21.42 -22.25
N LYS A 468 -5.79 22.68 -22.11
CA LYS A 468 -6.80 23.10 -21.12
C LYS A 468 -8.25 22.80 -21.53
N LYS A 469 -8.51 22.19 -22.69
CA LYS A 469 -9.86 21.69 -22.98
C LYS A 469 -10.17 20.56 -21.98
N ARG A 470 -11.10 20.86 -21.08
CA ARG A 470 -11.70 19.87 -20.17
C ARG A 470 -12.14 18.65 -20.98
N SER A 471 -12.03 17.47 -20.40
CA SER A 471 -12.69 16.28 -20.92
C SER A 471 -14.15 16.60 -21.23
N ARG A 472 -14.81 15.87 -22.14
CA ARG A 472 -16.26 16.01 -22.39
C ARG A 472 -17.10 15.87 -21.10
N SER A 473 -16.57 15.23 -20.05
CA SER A 473 -17.16 15.09 -18.72
C SER A 473 -16.85 16.26 -17.76
N GLY A 474 -16.10 17.29 -18.18
CA GLY A 474 -15.72 18.41 -17.31
C GLY A 474 -14.53 18.12 -16.37
N ALA A 475 -14.09 16.87 -16.23
CA ALA A 475 -13.01 16.48 -15.34
C ALA A 475 -11.63 17.02 -15.79
N PRO A 476 -10.72 17.38 -14.88
CA PRO A 476 -9.37 17.77 -15.21
C PRO A 476 -8.65 16.63 -15.95
N ARG A 477 -7.89 16.97 -16.99
CA ARG A 477 -7.15 15.99 -17.80
C ARG A 477 -6.01 15.44 -16.97
N GLN A 478 -6.06 14.17 -16.64
CA GLN A 478 -4.98 13.47 -15.93
C GLN A 478 -3.72 13.35 -16.80
N ALA A 479 -2.54 13.21 -16.17
CA ALA A 479 -1.29 12.93 -16.88
C ALA A 479 -1.41 11.63 -17.71
N PRO A 480 -0.76 11.54 -18.88
CA PRO A 480 -0.93 10.42 -19.82
C PRO A 480 -0.68 9.03 -19.23
N GLY A 481 0.17 8.94 -18.20
CA GLY A 481 0.57 7.69 -17.57
C GLY A 481 -0.22 7.30 -16.32
N VAL A 482 -1.17 8.12 -15.85
CA VAL A 482 -1.95 7.80 -14.65
C VAL A 482 -2.77 6.53 -14.87
N GLY A 483 -2.63 5.57 -13.95
CA GLY A 483 -3.31 4.27 -14.02
C GLY A 483 -2.76 3.32 -15.09
N LYS A 484 -1.58 3.61 -15.67
CA LYS A 484 -0.90 2.74 -16.61
C LYS A 484 0.34 2.15 -15.98
N PHE A 485 0.47 0.84 -16.12
CA PHE A 485 1.58 0.07 -15.55
C PHE A 485 2.10 -0.96 -16.55
N MET A 486 3.37 -1.28 -16.42
CA MET A 486 4.03 -2.36 -17.15
C MET A 486 4.39 -3.47 -16.16
N ILE A 487 3.93 -4.68 -16.43
CA ILE A 487 4.21 -5.86 -15.63
C ILE A 487 5.34 -6.64 -16.31
N LYS A 488 6.45 -6.82 -15.60
CA LYS A 488 7.62 -7.58 -16.06
C LYS A 488 7.76 -8.87 -15.27
N VAL A 489 7.99 -9.97 -15.98
CA VAL A 489 8.30 -11.30 -15.41
C VAL A 489 9.60 -11.78 -16.04
N GLY A 490 10.69 -11.70 -15.30
CA GLY A 490 12.02 -12.06 -15.80
C GLY A 490 12.37 -11.35 -17.11
N GLY A 491 12.93 -12.08 -18.07
CA GLY A 491 13.31 -11.55 -19.38
C GLY A 491 12.19 -11.49 -20.43
N ARG A 492 10.94 -11.83 -20.07
CA ARG A 492 9.80 -11.81 -21.01
C ARG A 492 9.41 -10.37 -21.39
N PRO A 493 8.80 -10.16 -22.58
CA PRO A 493 8.21 -8.86 -22.91
C PRO A 493 7.22 -8.40 -21.85
N GLY A 494 7.25 -7.11 -21.53
CA GLY A 494 6.37 -6.52 -20.53
C GLY A 494 4.92 -6.40 -21.01
N ILE A 495 3.98 -6.66 -20.12
CA ILE A 495 2.55 -6.49 -20.36
C ILE A 495 2.18 -5.06 -19.93
N SER A 496 1.71 -4.24 -20.85
CA SER A 496 1.32 -2.83 -20.59
C SER A 496 -0.16 -2.77 -20.28
N VAL A 497 -0.52 -2.44 -19.04
CA VAL A 497 -1.90 -2.48 -18.55
C VAL A 497 -2.43 -1.09 -18.21
N ALA A 498 -3.65 -0.81 -18.62
CA ALA A 498 -4.46 0.29 -18.06
C ALA A 498 -5.41 -0.29 -17.01
N VAL A 499 -5.24 0.11 -15.77
CA VAL A 499 -6.11 -0.31 -14.65
C VAL A 499 -7.54 0.17 -14.90
N ARG A 500 -8.51 -0.69 -14.64
CA ARG A 500 -9.94 -0.39 -14.83
C ARG A 500 -10.67 -0.48 -13.49
N LEU A 501 -10.92 0.66 -12.92
CA LEU A 501 -11.64 0.79 -11.65
C LEU A 501 -13.15 0.71 -11.88
N THR A 502 -13.85 0.15 -10.90
CA THR A 502 -15.30 0.24 -10.79
C THR A 502 -15.73 1.65 -10.35
N GLN A 503 -17.01 2.00 -10.49
CA GLN A 503 -17.52 3.30 -10.05
C GLN A 503 -17.33 3.50 -8.54
N VAL A 504 -17.53 2.47 -7.74
CA VAL A 504 -17.35 2.50 -6.28
C VAL A 504 -15.89 2.79 -5.92
N GLU A 505 -14.95 2.12 -6.58
CA GLU A 505 -13.52 2.38 -6.36
C GLU A 505 -13.12 3.81 -6.75
N ILE A 506 -13.68 4.37 -7.83
CA ILE A 506 -13.42 5.75 -8.23
C ILE A 506 -13.88 6.73 -7.13
N GLU A 507 -15.03 6.49 -6.53
CA GLU A 507 -15.58 7.33 -5.46
C GLU A 507 -14.73 7.21 -4.17
N MET A 508 -14.29 6.00 -3.82
CA MET A 508 -13.40 5.76 -2.67
C MET A 508 -11.98 6.29 -2.90
N ASN A 509 -11.47 6.23 -4.14
CA ASN A 509 -10.11 6.63 -4.50
C ASN A 509 -9.89 8.14 -4.64
N ASN A 510 -10.82 8.97 -4.22
CA ASN A 510 -10.66 10.43 -4.33
C ASN A 510 -9.68 10.98 -3.27
N THR A 511 -8.39 10.77 -3.47
CA THR A 511 -7.31 11.30 -2.63
C THR A 511 -7.16 12.82 -2.73
N ASN A 512 -7.85 13.47 -3.69
CA ASN A 512 -7.82 14.91 -3.90
C ASN A 512 -8.95 15.65 -3.16
N LYS A 513 -9.60 15.03 -2.18
CA LYS A 513 -10.69 15.62 -1.39
C LYS A 513 -10.33 17.01 -0.82
N ARG A 514 -9.05 17.27 -0.53
CA ARG A 514 -8.57 18.57 -0.02
C ARG A 514 -8.35 19.64 -1.09
N TRP A 515 -8.31 19.28 -2.38
CA TRP A 515 -7.98 20.17 -3.48
C TRP A 515 -9.15 20.49 -4.41
N GLY A 516 -10.30 19.82 -4.26
CA GLY A 516 -11.44 19.99 -5.12
C GLY A 516 -12.77 19.98 -4.38
N ASN A 517 -13.70 20.78 -4.86
CA ASN A 517 -15.11 20.66 -4.51
C ASN A 517 -15.68 19.40 -5.18
N SER A 518 -16.86 18.95 -4.74
CA SER A 518 -17.58 17.81 -5.30
C SER A 518 -17.85 17.91 -6.81
N ASP A 519 -17.71 19.09 -7.40
CA ASP A 519 -17.84 19.40 -8.84
C ASP A 519 -16.49 19.35 -9.59
N GLY A 520 -15.37 19.02 -8.92
CA GLY A 520 -14.02 18.97 -9.51
C GLY A 520 -13.35 20.33 -9.69
N THR A 521 -13.92 21.41 -9.15
CA THR A 521 -13.26 22.72 -9.13
C THR A 521 -12.26 22.79 -7.99
N VAL A 522 -11.06 23.33 -8.26
CA VAL A 522 -10.03 23.54 -7.24
C VAL A 522 -10.51 24.63 -6.28
N ASN A 523 -10.53 24.33 -4.99
CA ASN A 523 -10.77 25.34 -3.94
C ASN A 523 -9.59 26.31 -3.91
N VAL A 524 -9.62 27.31 -4.75
CA VAL A 524 -8.80 28.50 -4.60
C VAL A 524 -9.63 29.42 -3.72
N ALA A 525 -9.25 29.56 -2.45
CA ALA A 525 -9.84 30.61 -1.59
C ALA A 525 -9.78 31.92 -2.37
N SER A 526 -10.92 32.59 -2.55
CA SER A 526 -10.94 33.88 -3.22
C SER A 526 -10.03 34.83 -2.44
N ALA A 527 -9.34 35.71 -3.13
CA ALA A 527 -8.48 36.71 -2.46
C ALA A 527 -9.25 37.45 -1.35
N ASN A 528 -10.56 37.61 -1.50
CA ASN A 528 -11.45 38.20 -0.51
C ASN A 528 -11.65 37.32 0.74
N GLU A 529 -11.72 35.97 0.61
CA GLU A 529 -11.85 35.06 1.77
C GLU A 529 -10.54 35.00 2.57
N VAL A 530 -9.40 35.02 1.88
CA VAL A 530 -8.09 35.12 2.55
C VAL A 530 -7.94 36.46 3.26
N THR A 531 -8.38 37.55 2.59
CA THR A 531 -8.33 38.89 3.20
C THR A 531 -9.28 38.99 4.40
N ASN A 532 -10.50 38.44 4.31
CA ASN A 532 -11.45 38.43 5.41
C ASN A 532 -10.98 37.56 6.59
N SER A 533 -10.39 36.39 6.33
CA SER A 533 -9.83 35.55 7.40
C SER A 533 -8.62 36.18 8.08
N ILE A 534 -7.82 36.97 7.35
CA ILE A 534 -6.72 37.76 7.92
C ILE A 534 -7.28 38.94 8.73
N VAL A 535 -8.31 39.62 8.25
CA VAL A 535 -8.98 40.74 8.95
C VAL A 535 -9.66 40.23 10.23
N ASP A 536 -10.33 39.08 10.19
CA ASP A 536 -10.95 38.46 11.37
C ASP A 536 -9.92 37.95 12.39
N ALA A 537 -8.76 37.47 11.93
CA ALA A 537 -7.67 37.06 12.82
C ALA A 537 -6.93 38.27 13.45
N VAL A 538 -7.03 39.45 12.88
CA VAL A 538 -6.34 40.69 13.32
C VAL A 538 -7.32 41.68 13.96
N SER A 539 -8.58 41.28 14.16
CA SER A 539 -9.64 42.19 14.71
C SER A 539 -9.39 42.70 16.16
N GLY A 540 -8.16 42.62 16.66
CA GLY A 540 -7.73 43.26 17.93
C GLY A 540 -6.46 44.11 17.81
N GLY A 541 -5.83 44.25 16.63
CA GLY A 541 -4.59 45.02 16.50
C GLY A 541 -4.58 45.96 15.28
N THR A 542 -4.04 47.14 15.45
CA THR A 542 -3.88 48.14 14.38
C THR A 542 -2.66 47.77 13.51
N LEU A 543 -2.84 47.55 12.22
CA LEU A 543 -1.74 47.36 11.27
C LEU A 543 -1.03 48.69 11.02
N VAL A 544 0.26 48.77 11.33
CA VAL A 544 1.11 49.91 11.01
C VAL A 544 2.11 49.50 9.92
N PRO A 545 2.26 50.29 8.84
CA PRO A 545 3.25 49.99 7.81
C PRO A 545 4.67 50.07 8.35
N ALA A 546 5.50 49.09 8.02
CA ALA A 546 6.92 49.10 8.38
C ALA A 546 7.68 50.20 7.63
N ALA A 547 8.66 50.83 8.27
CA ALA A 547 9.38 52.00 7.77
C ALA A 547 10.23 51.72 6.51
N ASP A 548 10.40 50.45 6.11
CA ASP A 548 11.17 49.98 4.95
C ASP A 548 10.30 49.62 3.71
N GLY A 549 8.97 49.84 3.78
CA GLY A 549 8.08 49.72 2.61
C GLY A 549 7.72 48.31 2.17
N TYR A 550 8.18 47.26 2.86
CA TYR A 550 7.95 45.86 2.48
C TYR A 550 7.46 45.00 3.66
N GLY A 551 6.35 45.36 4.33
CA GLY A 551 5.76 44.51 5.35
C GLY A 551 4.85 45.24 6.31
N TYR A 552 4.12 44.51 7.14
CA TYR A 552 3.28 45.00 8.23
C TYR A 552 3.65 44.28 9.51
N HIS A 553 3.75 45.05 10.64
CA HIS A 553 3.89 44.47 11.96
C HIS A 553 2.58 44.61 12.73
N VAL A 554 2.25 43.62 13.54
CA VAL A 554 1.12 43.63 14.46
C VAL A 554 1.65 44.08 15.82
N ASN A 555 1.25 45.26 16.30
CA ASN A 555 1.48 45.66 17.69
C ASN A 555 0.36 45.04 18.54
N ALA A 556 0.71 44.08 19.40
CA ALA A 556 -0.14 43.64 20.49
C ALA A 556 0.04 44.60 21.66
N GLU A 557 -1.04 45.27 22.06
CA GLU A 557 -1.16 45.84 23.41
C GLU A 557 -1.55 44.76 24.41
#